data_fa81e0bb7f9c5cdad9accf7c5cae8149
#
_entry.id   fa81e0bb7f9c5cdad9accf7c5cae8149
#
_cell.length_a   1.000
_cell.length_b   1.000
_cell.length_c   1.000
_cell.angle_alpha   90.00
_cell.angle_beta   90.00
_cell.angle_gamma   90.00
#
_symmetry.space_group_name_H-M   'P 1'
#
loop_
_entity.id
_entity.type
_entity.pdbx_description
1 polymer ?
#
loop_
_entity_poly.entity_id
_entity_poly.type
_entity_poly.pdbx_seq_one_letter_code
_entity_poly.pdbx_strand_id
1 'polypeptide(L)'
;MAADIQSGDLVTALDEAALGRSHFRAVLASGMGFFTDAYDLFVIGIASALITKDWHLSSGQLAVLNSTMLAAAFLGALVFGRYADVVGRKRVYWLVALIMIAGALGSALSGSFWVLIGFRFLLGVGVGGDYPVSAVMVSEYANRKDRGKLVGMVFGTQALGLIIGPLIALALLGSGASNDTAWRVLLALGAVPAAAVIYLRCRMPESPRYRVQVAGRADRLQPRAGLRDFLTSRRWLITLAGTAGCWFLLDYAYYGNTISTPQILSLISPHASTMTKIALQLAIFVMAAVPGYALAIARLDRMGHRRLQLTGFAVMALCFLVIAAVPGMTTAVVPFLLVYGVSYFFTEFGPNMTTFVLPSELYPTAMRTTGHGISAGIGKLGAFIGVFLFPVLNSSLGLRGTLLLTAVISGLGFALTLVLPEPAGRSLDEIAGGPTDTDTRPQPVRRRAPAA
;
A
#
# COMPACT_ATOMS: atom_id res chain seq x y z
N MET A 1 26.36 34.33 -2.70
CA MET A 1 27.04 33.58 -1.66
C MET A 1 26.21 32.33 -1.37
N ALA A 2 26.07 31.48 -2.42
CA ALA A 2 25.49 30.15 -2.29
C ALA A 2 26.72 29.25 -2.04
N ALA A 3 26.92 28.85 -0.77
CA ALA A 3 27.92 27.87 -0.44
C ALA A 3 27.62 26.61 -1.23
N ASP A 4 28.61 26.08 -1.96
CA ASP A 4 28.60 24.74 -2.52
C ASP A 4 28.53 23.74 -1.35
N ILE A 5 27.32 23.46 -0.90
CA ILE A 5 27.05 22.37 0.06
C ILE A 5 27.41 21.11 -0.72
N GLN A 6 28.46 20.43 -0.29
CA GLN A 6 28.82 19.14 -0.87
C GLN A 6 27.64 18.19 -0.75
N SER A 7 27.42 17.35 -1.74
CA SER A 7 26.24 16.47 -1.79
C SER A 7 26.06 15.59 -0.54
N GLY A 8 27.17 15.25 0.15
CA GLY A 8 27.18 14.54 1.42
C GLY A 8 26.61 15.35 2.59
N ASP A 9 26.94 16.64 2.64
CA ASP A 9 26.46 17.53 3.71
C ASP A 9 24.95 17.73 3.66
N LEU A 10 24.35 17.81 2.43
CA LEU A 10 22.92 17.91 2.26
C LEU A 10 22.20 16.64 2.72
N VAL A 11 22.72 15.46 2.41
CA VAL A 11 22.11 14.19 2.82
C VAL A 11 22.15 14.04 4.36
N THR A 12 23.27 14.38 4.98
CA THR A 12 23.42 14.39 6.45
C THR A 12 22.45 15.39 7.08
N ALA A 13 22.35 16.60 6.53
CA ALA A 13 21.41 17.62 7.02
C ALA A 13 19.94 17.17 6.90
N LEU A 14 19.57 16.41 5.87
CA LEU A 14 18.23 15.83 5.74
C LEU A 14 17.98 14.72 6.80
N ASP A 15 18.98 13.87 7.04
CA ASP A 15 18.87 12.78 8.01
C ASP A 15 18.74 13.29 9.46
N GLU A 16 19.38 14.42 9.78
CA GLU A 16 19.34 15.04 11.10
C GLU A 16 18.29 16.13 11.27
N ALA A 17 17.56 16.48 10.22
CA ALA A 17 16.57 17.54 10.25
C ALA A 17 15.47 17.28 11.29
N ALA A 18 15.11 18.32 12.04
CA ALA A 18 13.94 18.27 12.91
C ALA A 18 12.65 18.23 12.08
N LEU A 19 11.60 17.60 12.62
CA LEU A 19 10.29 17.59 11.96
C LEU A 19 9.76 19.02 11.77
N GLY A 20 9.39 19.34 10.55
CA GLY A 20 8.92 20.66 10.17
C GLY A 20 7.69 20.59 9.25
N ARG A 21 7.15 21.76 8.91
CA ARG A 21 5.95 21.90 8.07
C ARG A 21 6.10 21.24 6.68
N SER A 22 7.30 21.17 6.15
CA SER A 22 7.59 20.51 4.85
C SER A 22 7.31 19.01 4.89
N HIS A 23 7.71 18.34 5.97
CA HIS A 23 7.45 16.92 6.18
C HIS A 23 5.95 16.61 6.24
N PHE A 24 5.18 17.38 7.02
CA PHE A 24 3.74 17.21 7.13
C PHE A 24 2.98 17.57 5.83
N ARG A 25 3.48 18.54 5.04
CA ARG A 25 2.92 18.79 3.71
C ARG A 25 3.14 17.63 2.75
N ALA A 26 4.32 17.00 2.80
CA ALA A 26 4.60 15.81 2.00
C ALA A 26 3.70 14.64 2.44
N VAL A 27 3.54 14.41 3.75
CA VAL A 27 2.61 13.42 4.29
C VAL A 27 1.17 13.69 3.86
N LEU A 28 0.70 14.94 3.93
CA LEU A 28 -0.66 15.29 3.52
C LEU A 28 -0.89 15.05 2.02
N ALA A 29 0.02 15.51 1.18
CA ALA A 29 -0.11 15.35 -0.28
C ALA A 29 -0.05 13.88 -0.73
N SER A 30 0.80 13.07 -0.09
CA SER A 30 0.88 11.63 -0.36
C SER A 30 -0.26 10.87 0.30
N GLY A 31 -0.59 11.19 1.54
CA GLY A 31 -1.65 10.54 2.29
C GLY A 31 -3.04 10.71 1.66
N MET A 32 -3.35 11.89 1.13
CA MET A 32 -4.61 12.09 0.41
C MET A 32 -4.71 11.23 -0.86
N GLY A 33 -3.57 10.91 -1.51
CA GLY A 33 -3.53 9.91 -2.58
C GLY A 33 -3.92 8.54 -2.04
N PHE A 34 -3.26 8.10 -0.97
CA PHE A 34 -3.55 6.82 -0.32
C PHE A 34 -4.98 6.70 0.22
N PHE A 35 -5.54 7.79 0.71
CA PHE A 35 -6.96 7.84 1.04
C PHE A 35 -7.83 7.55 -0.19
N THR A 36 -7.52 8.18 -1.34
CA THR A 36 -8.23 7.94 -2.61
C THR A 36 -8.08 6.48 -3.05
N ASP A 37 -6.85 5.97 -3.05
CA ASP A 37 -6.55 4.59 -3.44
C ASP A 37 -7.35 3.58 -2.62
N ALA A 38 -7.37 3.75 -1.30
CA ALA A 38 -8.11 2.89 -0.40
C ALA A 38 -9.63 3.02 -0.60
N TYR A 39 -10.13 4.24 -0.74
CA TYR A 39 -11.54 4.46 -1.02
C TYR A 39 -11.97 3.70 -2.28
N ASP A 40 -11.25 3.88 -3.40
CA ASP A 40 -11.57 3.27 -4.68
C ASP A 40 -11.40 1.74 -4.70
N LEU A 41 -10.43 1.22 -3.93
CA LEU A 41 -10.18 -0.22 -3.81
C LEU A 41 -11.25 -0.93 -2.97
N PHE A 42 -11.76 -0.28 -1.92
CA PHE A 42 -12.67 -0.96 -0.98
C PHE A 42 -14.15 -0.64 -1.22
N VAL A 43 -14.47 0.54 -1.75
CA VAL A 43 -15.85 0.89 -2.08
C VAL A 43 -16.47 -0.04 -3.12
N ILE A 44 -15.65 -0.68 -3.97
CA ILE A 44 -16.13 -1.61 -4.99
C ILE A 44 -16.86 -2.81 -4.39
N GLY A 45 -16.47 -3.29 -3.21
CA GLY A 45 -17.15 -4.39 -2.54
C GLY A 45 -18.62 -4.07 -2.25
N ILE A 46 -18.91 -2.82 -1.87
CA ILE A 46 -20.27 -2.34 -1.63
C ILE A 46 -20.98 -2.02 -2.96
N ALA A 47 -20.30 -1.26 -3.84
CA ALA A 47 -20.85 -0.87 -5.13
C ALA A 47 -21.20 -2.09 -5.99
N SER A 48 -20.35 -3.11 -6.06
CA SER A 48 -20.61 -4.33 -6.83
C SER A 48 -21.80 -5.13 -6.31
N ALA A 49 -22.06 -5.11 -4.99
CA ALA A 49 -23.24 -5.71 -4.41
C ALA A 49 -24.54 -4.98 -4.83
N LEU A 50 -24.48 -3.66 -5.01
CA LEU A 50 -25.61 -2.86 -5.52
C LEU A 50 -25.79 -3.07 -7.03
N ILE A 51 -24.70 -3.00 -7.80
CA ILE A 51 -24.71 -3.24 -9.25
C ILE A 51 -25.25 -4.63 -9.60
N THR A 52 -24.89 -5.65 -8.81
CA THR A 52 -25.39 -7.01 -9.01
C THR A 52 -26.89 -7.11 -8.92
N LYS A 53 -27.53 -6.32 -8.07
CA LYS A 53 -29.01 -6.29 -7.96
C LYS A 53 -29.66 -5.67 -9.19
N ASP A 54 -29.02 -4.67 -9.80
CA ASP A 54 -29.57 -3.93 -10.94
C ASP A 54 -29.21 -4.60 -12.30
N TRP A 55 -27.99 -5.09 -12.43
CA TRP A 55 -27.48 -5.67 -13.69
C TRP A 55 -27.48 -7.21 -13.70
N HIS A 56 -27.92 -7.86 -12.62
CA HIS A 56 -27.98 -9.33 -12.48
C HIS A 56 -26.65 -10.02 -12.82
N LEU A 57 -25.55 -9.51 -12.27
CA LEU A 57 -24.23 -10.02 -12.56
C LEU A 57 -24.05 -11.48 -12.12
N SER A 58 -23.47 -12.29 -13.00
CA SER A 58 -23.03 -13.64 -12.65
C SER A 58 -21.87 -13.61 -11.64
N SER A 59 -21.64 -14.72 -10.95
CA SER A 59 -20.49 -14.85 -10.01
C SER A 59 -19.14 -14.58 -10.69
N GLY A 60 -18.99 -14.98 -11.96
CA GLY A 60 -17.80 -14.70 -12.75
C GLY A 60 -17.62 -13.22 -13.05
N GLN A 61 -18.71 -12.54 -13.45
CA GLN A 61 -18.68 -11.09 -13.69
C GLN A 61 -18.38 -10.32 -12.42
N LEU A 62 -18.96 -10.72 -11.28
CA LEU A 62 -18.68 -10.13 -9.98
C LEU A 62 -17.20 -10.29 -9.58
N ALA A 63 -16.63 -11.48 -9.78
CA ALA A 63 -15.21 -11.73 -9.53
C ALA A 63 -14.32 -10.84 -10.39
N VAL A 64 -14.62 -10.72 -11.70
CA VAL A 64 -13.90 -9.83 -12.62
C VAL A 64 -14.02 -8.37 -12.19
N LEU A 65 -15.22 -7.88 -11.87
CA LEU A 65 -15.45 -6.49 -11.45
C LEU A 65 -14.64 -6.13 -10.20
N ASN A 66 -14.67 -6.99 -9.18
CA ASN A 66 -13.98 -6.75 -7.91
C ASN A 66 -12.46 -6.84 -8.03
N SER A 67 -11.93 -7.61 -8.97
CA SER A 67 -10.49 -7.87 -9.10
C SER A 67 -9.79 -7.08 -10.20
N THR A 68 -10.51 -6.53 -11.18
CA THR A 68 -9.93 -5.82 -12.36
C THR A 68 -8.99 -4.68 -11.95
N MET A 69 -9.39 -3.86 -10.98
CA MET A 69 -8.58 -2.74 -10.53
C MET A 69 -7.26 -3.20 -9.90
N LEU A 70 -7.28 -4.33 -9.17
CA LEU A 70 -6.09 -4.91 -8.55
C LEU A 70 -5.12 -5.47 -9.60
N ALA A 71 -5.63 -6.15 -10.63
CA ALA A 71 -4.84 -6.61 -11.77
C ALA A 71 -4.19 -5.44 -12.52
N ALA A 72 -4.94 -4.35 -12.71
CA ALA A 72 -4.42 -3.14 -13.36
C ALA A 72 -3.39 -2.42 -12.47
N ALA A 73 -3.58 -2.41 -11.15
CA ALA A 73 -2.65 -1.82 -10.20
C ALA A 73 -1.29 -2.54 -10.19
N PHE A 74 -1.26 -3.86 -10.41
CA PHE A 74 -0.03 -4.59 -10.65
C PHE A 74 0.78 -3.98 -11.80
N LEU A 75 0.15 -3.76 -12.95
CA LEU A 75 0.79 -3.16 -14.12
C LEU A 75 1.22 -1.72 -13.86
N GLY A 76 0.35 -0.92 -13.25
CA GLY A 76 0.62 0.47 -12.89
C GLY A 76 1.84 0.63 -11.99
N ALA A 77 1.97 -0.21 -10.96
CA ALA A 77 3.09 -0.18 -10.03
C ALA A 77 4.43 -0.48 -10.71
N LEU A 78 4.46 -1.47 -11.61
CA LEU A 78 5.66 -1.82 -12.37
C LEU A 78 6.09 -0.69 -13.33
N VAL A 79 5.14 -0.21 -14.12
CA VAL A 79 5.39 0.81 -15.15
C VAL A 79 5.81 2.13 -14.51
N PHE A 80 4.99 2.68 -13.62
CA PHE A 80 5.24 3.98 -13.03
C PHE A 80 6.33 3.96 -11.95
N GLY A 81 6.55 2.82 -11.29
CA GLY A 81 7.69 2.64 -10.41
C GLY A 81 9.01 2.82 -11.15
N ARG A 82 9.16 2.22 -12.33
CA ARG A 82 10.35 2.41 -13.18
C ARG A 82 10.40 3.79 -13.80
N TYR A 83 9.28 4.26 -14.33
CA TYR A 83 9.21 5.56 -15.01
C TYR A 83 9.58 6.71 -14.07
N ALA A 84 9.20 6.65 -12.79
CA ALA A 84 9.55 7.65 -11.80
C ALA A 84 11.05 7.72 -11.49
N ASP A 85 11.78 6.62 -11.53
CA ASP A 85 13.24 6.62 -11.38
C ASP A 85 13.97 7.24 -12.58
N VAL A 86 13.36 7.20 -13.78
CA VAL A 86 13.95 7.72 -15.02
C VAL A 86 13.65 9.20 -15.22
N VAL A 87 12.36 9.60 -15.07
CA VAL A 87 11.91 10.97 -15.43
C VAL A 87 11.73 11.89 -14.24
N GLY A 88 11.83 11.37 -13.01
CA GLY A 88 11.60 12.07 -11.75
C GLY A 88 10.23 11.77 -11.16
N ARG A 89 10.19 11.82 -9.81
CA ARG A 89 8.99 11.45 -9.04
C ARG A 89 7.85 12.43 -9.29
N LYS A 90 8.15 13.73 -9.38
CA LYS A 90 7.15 14.79 -9.54
C LYS A 90 6.32 14.66 -10.81
N ARG A 91 6.94 14.30 -11.95
CA ARG A 91 6.23 14.20 -13.23
C ARG A 91 5.22 13.05 -13.24
N VAL A 92 5.57 11.94 -12.63
CA VAL A 92 4.69 10.78 -12.53
C VAL A 92 3.55 11.07 -11.55
N TYR A 93 3.84 11.79 -10.48
CA TYR A 93 2.94 12.01 -9.36
C TYR A 93 1.62 12.71 -9.72
N TRP A 94 1.64 13.71 -10.60
CA TRP A 94 0.41 14.35 -11.07
C TRP A 94 -0.27 13.57 -12.18
N LEU A 95 0.50 12.84 -13.01
CA LEU A 95 -0.04 12.04 -14.11
C LEU A 95 -0.94 10.91 -13.59
N VAL A 96 -0.48 10.18 -12.57
CA VAL A 96 -1.28 9.10 -11.97
C VAL A 96 -2.57 9.65 -11.34
N ALA A 97 -2.55 10.84 -10.73
CA ALA A 97 -3.76 11.47 -10.19
C ALA A 97 -4.80 11.81 -11.28
N LEU A 98 -4.37 12.27 -12.45
CA LEU A 98 -5.27 12.50 -13.59
C LEU A 98 -5.91 11.19 -14.09
N ILE A 99 -5.11 10.13 -14.18
CA ILE A 99 -5.60 8.79 -14.56
C ILE A 99 -6.66 8.31 -13.57
N MET A 100 -6.44 8.51 -12.26
CA MET A 100 -7.38 8.13 -11.22
C MET A 100 -8.70 8.91 -11.33
N ILE A 101 -8.66 10.23 -11.52
CA ILE A 101 -9.86 11.06 -11.69
C ILE A 101 -10.66 10.58 -12.91
N ALA A 102 -10.01 10.38 -14.06
CA ALA A 102 -10.66 9.92 -15.27
C ALA A 102 -11.28 8.53 -15.10
N GLY A 103 -10.58 7.62 -14.43
CA GLY A 103 -11.06 6.26 -14.13
C GLY A 103 -12.27 6.25 -13.19
N ALA A 104 -12.26 7.06 -12.12
CA ALA A 104 -13.36 7.16 -11.15
C ALA A 104 -14.62 7.75 -11.80
N LEU A 105 -14.51 8.90 -12.48
CA LEU A 105 -15.64 9.53 -13.16
C LEU A 105 -16.19 8.65 -14.29
N GLY A 106 -15.31 8.06 -15.10
CA GLY A 106 -15.73 7.14 -16.16
C GLY A 106 -16.42 5.88 -15.62
N SER A 107 -15.97 5.35 -14.48
CA SER A 107 -16.66 4.26 -13.78
C SER A 107 -18.07 4.64 -13.37
N ALA A 108 -18.26 5.81 -12.79
CA ALA A 108 -19.57 6.31 -12.35
C ALA A 108 -20.55 6.54 -13.51
N LEU A 109 -20.05 6.98 -14.66
CA LEU A 109 -20.83 7.26 -15.88
C LEU A 109 -21.06 6.02 -16.76
N SER A 110 -20.55 4.86 -16.36
CA SER A 110 -20.64 3.64 -17.17
C SER A 110 -22.08 3.16 -17.33
N GLY A 111 -22.48 2.91 -18.59
CA GLY A 111 -23.80 2.38 -18.96
C GLY A 111 -23.82 0.87 -19.20
N SER A 112 -22.66 0.20 -19.16
CA SER A 112 -22.55 -1.25 -19.36
C SER A 112 -21.39 -1.86 -18.60
N PHE A 113 -21.46 -3.17 -18.37
CA PHE A 113 -20.44 -3.94 -17.65
C PHE A 113 -19.03 -3.74 -18.22
N TRP A 114 -18.85 -3.88 -19.52
CA TRP A 114 -17.52 -3.80 -20.14
C TRP A 114 -16.93 -2.40 -20.14
N VAL A 115 -17.77 -1.37 -20.25
CA VAL A 115 -17.34 0.03 -20.10
C VAL A 115 -16.88 0.28 -18.66
N LEU A 116 -17.64 -0.21 -17.68
CA LEU A 116 -17.25 -0.13 -16.27
C LEU A 116 -15.90 -0.83 -16.02
N ILE A 117 -15.70 -2.03 -16.55
CA ILE A 117 -14.42 -2.76 -16.46
C ILE A 117 -13.28 -1.95 -17.05
N GLY A 118 -13.47 -1.33 -18.23
CA GLY A 118 -12.45 -0.49 -18.87
C GLY A 118 -12.02 0.69 -17.99
N PHE A 119 -12.95 1.42 -17.38
CA PHE A 119 -12.62 2.53 -16.48
C PHE A 119 -12.08 2.07 -15.13
N ARG A 120 -12.53 0.95 -14.60
CA ARG A 120 -11.93 0.31 -13.41
C ARG A 120 -10.48 -0.12 -13.66
N PHE A 121 -10.19 -0.64 -14.86
CA PHE A 121 -8.83 -0.94 -15.27
C PHE A 121 -7.96 0.33 -15.33
N LEU A 122 -8.45 1.38 -15.99
CA LEU A 122 -7.75 2.67 -16.07
C LEU A 122 -7.45 3.22 -14.68
N LEU A 123 -8.45 3.23 -13.78
CA LEU A 123 -8.31 3.65 -12.39
C LEU A 123 -7.24 2.85 -11.65
N GLY A 124 -7.25 1.52 -11.84
CA GLY A 124 -6.27 0.63 -11.24
C GLY A 124 -4.83 0.92 -11.67
N VAL A 125 -4.60 1.23 -12.95
CA VAL A 125 -3.28 1.64 -13.45
C VAL A 125 -2.79 2.90 -12.73
N GLY A 126 -3.65 3.88 -12.48
CA GLY A 126 -3.34 5.09 -11.71
C GLY A 126 -2.99 4.76 -10.25
N VAL A 127 -3.87 4.03 -9.56
CA VAL A 127 -3.66 3.60 -8.17
C VAL A 127 -2.34 2.84 -8.01
N GLY A 128 -2.07 1.86 -8.89
CA GLY A 128 -0.81 1.12 -8.84
C GLY A 128 0.42 2.01 -8.97
N GLY A 129 0.34 3.04 -9.84
CA GLY A 129 1.43 4.00 -10.02
C GLY A 129 1.64 4.93 -8.81
N ASP A 130 0.59 5.23 -8.06
CA ASP A 130 0.67 6.09 -6.88
C ASP A 130 1.45 5.45 -5.73
N TYR A 131 1.33 4.15 -5.52
CA TYR A 131 1.97 3.40 -4.44
C TYR A 131 3.48 3.66 -4.32
N PRO A 132 4.31 3.36 -5.35
CA PRO A 132 5.76 3.55 -5.25
C PRO A 132 6.16 5.02 -5.19
N VAL A 133 5.44 5.90 -5.89
CA VAL A 133 5.81 7.32 -5.97
C VAL A 133 5.54 8.04 -4.65
N SER A 134 4.36 7.81 -4.06
CA SER A 134 3.97 8.41 -2.76
C SER A 134 4.86 7.93 -1.62
N ALA A 135 5.13 6.63 -1.52
CA ALA A 135 6.00 6.05 -0.49
C ALA A 135 7.42 6.61 -0.55
N VAL A 136 8.01 6.55 -1.75
CA VAL A 136 9.41 6.96 -1.96
C VAL A 136 9.56 8.47 -1.80
N MET A 137 8.60 9.27 -2.29
CA MET A 137 8.62 10.72 -2.10
C MET A 137 8.75 11.08 -0.62
N VAL A 138 7.89 10.53 0.24
CA VAL A 138 7.92 10.84 1.68
C VAL A 138 9.16 10.27 2.35
N SER A 139 9.59 9.07 2.02
CA SER A 139 10.81 8.48 2.61
C SER A 139 12.07 9.28 2.29
N GLU A 140 12.15 9.88 1.08
CA GLU A 140 13.28 10.70 0.65
C GLU A 140 13.27 12.12 1.24
N TYR A 141 12.12 12.63 1.68
CA TYR A 141 12.01 13.88 2.45
C TYR A 141 12.22 13.69 3.94
N ALA A 142 11.97 12.49 4.47
CA ALA A 142 11.98 12.20 5.89
C ALA A 142 13.39 12.20 6.51
N ASN A 143 13.46 12.59 7.79
CA ASN A 143 14.66 12.41 8.60
C ASN A 143 14.84 10.93 9.00
N ARG A 144 16.04 10.56 9.45
CA ARG A 144 16.37 9.19 9.85
C ARG A 144 15.52 8.68 11.01
N LYS A 145 15.24 9.55 11.98
CA LYS A 145 14.58 9.19 13.27
C LYS A 145 13.09 8.89 13.10
N ASP A 146 12.38 9.64 12.26
CA ASP A 146 10.92 9.59 12.17
C ASP A 146 10.43 9.11 10.79
N ARG A 147 11.32 8.52 9.97
CA ARG A 147 11.02 8.16 8.58
C ARG A 147 9.90 7.12 8.49
N GLY A 148 10.01 6.04 9.25
CA GLY A 148 8.98 5.02 9.29
C GLY A 148 7.63 5.60 9.72
N LYS A 149 7.61 6.44 10.75
CA LYS A 149 6.41 7.15 11.22
C LYS A 149 5.79 8.02 10.11
N LEU A 150 6.59 8.81 9.38
CA LEU A 150 6.08 9.69 8.31
C LEU A 150 5.52 8.89 7.14
N VAL A 151 6.22 7.84 6.68
CA VAL A 151 5.73 6.94 5.63
C VAL A 151 4.51 6.17 6.13
N GLY A 152 4.53 5.70 7.37
CA GLY A 152 3.40 5.05 8.02
C GLY A 152 2.16 5.96 8.14
N MET A 153 2.34 7.26 8.40
CA MET A 153 1.23 8.22 8.40
C MET A 153 0.58 8.35 7.01
N VAL A 154 1.37 8.32 5.94
CA VAL A 154 0.84 8.29 4.57
C VAL A 154 -0.04 7.07 4.37
N PHE A 155 0.48 5.90 4.68
CA PHE A 155 -0.26 4.65 4.51
C PHE A 155 -1.48 4.56 5.44
N GLY A 156 -1.36 5.06 6.66
CA GLY A 156 -2.45 5.07 7.65
C GLY A 156 -3.68 5.88 7.23
N THR A 157 -3.57 6.81 6.25
CA THR A 157 -4.74 7.49 5.68
C THR A 157 -5.68 6.54 4.94
N GLN A 158 -5.22 5.33 4.60
CA GLN A 158 -6.05 4.25 4.08
C GLN A 158 -7.24 3.94 4.99
N ALA A 159 -7.07 4.08 6.32
CA ALA A 159 -8.15 3.92 7.30
C ALA A 159 -9.35 4.83 7.01
N LEU A 160 -9.13 6.04 6.51
CA LEU A 160 -10.21 6.96 6.11
C LEU A 160 -11.01 6.41 4.93
N GLY A 161 -10.34 5.81 3.94
CA GLY A 161 -11.00 5.17 2.80
C GLY A 161 -11.91 4.02 3.21
N LEU A 162 -11.43 3.18 4.13
CA LEU A 162 -12.20 2.07 4.70
C LEU A 162 -13.47 2.52 5.43
N ILE A 163 -13.46 3.70 6.06
CA ILE A 163 -14.59 4.24 6.84
C ILE A 163 -15.55 5.03 5.96
N ILE A 164 -15.04 5.93 5.14
CA ILE A 164 -15.85 6.90 4.41
C ILE A 164 -16.72 6.22 3.35
N GLY A 165 -16.22 5.18 2.68
CA GLY A 165 -16.99 4.40 1.71
C GLY A 165 -18.28 3.82 2.30
N PRO A 166 -18.21 2.99 3.35
CA PRO A 166 -19.38 2.47 4.03
C PRO A 166 -20.31 3.55 4.62
N LEU A 167 -19.78 4.65 5.19
CA LEU A 167 -20.60 5.75 5.71
C LEU A 167 -21.44 6.42 4.62
N ILE A 168 -20.83 6.70 3.47
CA ILE A 168 -21.55 7.27 2.33
C ILE A 168 -22.61 6.30 1.82
N ALA A 169 -22.29 5.01 1.74
CA ALA A 169 -23.24 3.98 1.32
C ALA A 169 -24.46 3.92 2.27
N LEU A 170 -24.22 3.95 3.58
CA LEU A 170 -25.31 3.98 4.59
C LEU A 170 -26.15 5.24 4.47
N ALA A 171 -25.53 6.41 4.26
CA ALA A 171 -26.24 7.67 4.11
C ALA A 171 -27.13 7.68 2.85
N LEU A 172 -26.61 7.22 1.70
CA LEU A 172 -27.34 7.15 0.44
C LEU A 172 -28.52 6.18 0.52
N LEU A 173 -28.27 4.96 0.99
CA LEU A 173 -29.33 3.95 1.12
C LEU A 173 -30.36 4.33 2.19
N GLY A 174 -29.92 4.94 3.28
CA GLY A 174 -30.79 5.45 4.35
C GLY A 174 -31.67 6.63 3.92
N SER A 175 -31.22 7.43 2.96
CA SER A 175 -32.02 8.51 2.36
C SER A 175 -33.02 8.03 1.29
N GLY A 176 -33.05 6.72 0.99
CA GLY A 176 -33.92 6.14 -0.01
C GLY A 176 -33.41 6.25 -1.44
N ALA A 177 -32.10 6.52 -1.65
CA ALA A 177 -31.50 6.51 -2.97
C ALA A 177 -31.60 5.12 -3.63
N SER A 178 -31.86 5.09 -4.95
CA SER A 178 -31.87 3.83 -5.71
C SER A 178 -30.49 3.18 -5.72
N ASN A 179 -30.41 1.87 -5.95
CA ASN A 179 -29.12 1.18 -6.07
C ASN A 179 -28.27 1.80 -7.17
N ASP A 180 -28.86 2.12 -8.35
CA ASP A 180 -28.15 2.75 -9.47
C ASP A 180 -27.55 4.11 -9.07
N THR A 181 -28.30 4.97 -8.42
CA THR A 181 -27.79 6.27 -7.94
C THR A 181 -26.70 6.05 -6.89
N ALA A 182 -26.89 5.13 -5.95
CA ALA A 182 -25.97 4.90 -4.85
C ALA A 182 -24.59 4.43 -5.33
N TRP A 183 -24.53 3.40 -6.21
CA TRP A 183 -23.23 2.93 -6.68
C TRP A 183 -22.52 3.94 -7.59
N ARG A 184 -23.27 4.71 -8.42
CA ARG A 184 -22.66 5.76 -9.26
C ARG A 184 -22.05 6.87 -8.43
N VAL A 185 -22.77 7.35 -7.42
CA VAL A 185 -22.27 8.38 -6.49
C VAL A 185 -21.06 7.86 -5.72
N LEU A 186 -21.12 6.62 -5.23
CA LEU A 186 -19.98 5.99 -4.55
C LEU A 186 -18.71 5.97 -5.41
N LEU A 187 -18.82 5.58 -6.69
CA LEU A 187 -17.67 5.53 -7.58
C LEU A 187 -17.20 6.93 -8.01
N ALA A 188 -18.13 7.89 -8.24
CA ALA A 188 -17.77 9.27 -8.61
C ALA A 188 -16.99 9.99 -7.50
N LEU A 189 -17.35 9.74 -6.24
CA LEU A 189 -16.72 10.40 -5.08
C LEU A 189 -15.24 10.06 -4.92
N GLY A 190 -14.74 8.96 -5.51
CA GLY A 190 -13.31 8.68 -5.60
C GLY A 190 -12.51 9.76 -6.33
N ALA A 191 -13.11 10.47 -7.28
CA ALA A 191 -12.46 11.57 -7.98
C ALA A 191 -12.23 12.81 -7.11
N VAL A 192 -13.02 13.03 -6.06
CA VAL A 192 -12.99 14.26 -5.25
C VAL A 192 -11.67 14.42 -4.50
N PRO A 193 -11.20 13.44 -3.69
CA PRO A 193 -9.92 13.60 -3.01
C PRO A 193 -8.73 13.57 -3.98
N ALA A 194 -8.81 12.83 -5.09
CA ALA A 194 -7.79 12.87 -6.14
C ALA A 194 -7.67 14.26 -6.76
N ALA A 195 -8.78 14.94 -7.06
CA ALA A 195 -8.80 16.30 -7.58
C ALA A 195 -8.29 17.33 -6.54
N ALA A 196 -8.69 17.18 -5.28
CA ALA A 196 -8.25 18.07 -4.21
C ALA A 196 -6.72 18.04 -4.02
N VAL A 197 -6.11 16.88 -4.19
CA VAL A 197 -4.68 16.70 -3.95
C VAL A 197 -3.80 17.08 -5.15
N ILE A 198 -4.36 17.12 -6.37
CA ILE A 198 -3.58 17.41 -7.59
C ILE A 198 -2.85 18.76 -7.50
N TYR A 199 -3.50 19.78 -6.93
CA TYR A 199 -2.91 21.08 -6.69
C TYR A 199 -1.69 21.01 -5.76
N LEU A 200 -1.76 20.24 -4.68
CA LEU A 200 -0.63 20.04 -3.77
C LEU A 200 0.51 19.29 -4.47
N ARG A 201 0.19 18.24 -5.22
CA ARG A 201 1.17 17.45 -5.98
C ARG A 201 1.91 18.28 -7.04
N CYS A 202 1.21 19.13 -7.78
CA CYS A 202 1.82 20.02 -8.76
C CYS A 202 2.80 21.03 -8.13
N ARG A 203 2.55 21.47 -6.90
CA ARG A 203 3.40 22.43 -6.18
C ARG A 203 4.53 21.80 -5.37
N MET A 204 4.53 20.49 -5.18
CA MET A 204 5.65 19.83 -4.51
C MET A 204 6.92 19.92 -5.35
N PRO A 205 8.07 20.27 -4.77
CA PRO A 205 9.34 20.21 -5.45
C PRO A 205 9.74 18.73 -5.68
N GLU A 206 10.68 18.49 -6.60
CA GLU A 206 11.27 17.17 -6.78
C GLU A 206 12.07 16.76 -5.53
N SER A 207 12.13 15.44 -5.24
CA SER A 207 12.86 14.89 -4.10
C SER A 207 14.29 15.44 -3.99
N PRO A 208 14.70 15.96 -2.82
CA PRO A 208 16.06 16.45 -2.62
C PRO A 208 17.12 15.36 -2.88
N ARG A 209 16.88 14.13 -2.41
CA ARG A 209 17.81 13.00 -2.61
C ARG A 209 17.91 12.60 -4.08
N TYR A 210 16.80 12.59 -4.82
CA TYR A 210 16.83 12.35 -6.25
C TYR A 210 17.63 13.40 -7.02
N ARG A 211 17.46 14.69 -6.71
CA ARG A 211 18.22 15.76 -7.35
C ARG A 211 19.72 15.60 -7.17
N VAL A 212 20.16 15.28 -5.97
CA VAL A 212 21.59 15.17 -5.64
C VAL A 212 22.18 13.87 -6.15
N GLN A 213 21.53 12.74 -5.91
CA GLN A 213 22.11 11.43 -6.14
C GLN A 213 21.86 10.88 -7.55
N VAL A 214 20.82 11.32 -8.23
CA VAL A 214 20.44 10.80 -9.56
C VAL A 214 20.59 11.87 -10.64
N ALA A 215 19.90 13.02 -10.51
CA ALA A 215 19.94 14.07 -11.52
C ALA A 215 21.34 14.73 -11.61
N GLY A 216 21.97 15.02 -10.45
CA GLY A 216 23.30 15.62 -10.40
C GLY A 216 24.43 14.72 -10.92
N ARG A 217 24.24 13.40 -10.95
CA ARG A 217 25.20 12.46 -11.55
C ARG A 217 25.08 12.34 -13.07
N ALA A 218 23.96 12.72 -13.65
CA ALA A 218 23.78 12.71 -15.09
C ALA A 218 24.80 13.61 -15.80
N ASP A 219 25.23 14.70 -15.15
CA ASP A 219 26.26 15.61 -15.65
C ASP A 219 27.70 15.08 -15.49
N ARG A 220 27.93 14.01 -14.74
CA ARG A 220 29.27 13.51 -14.38
C ARG A 220 29.68 12.22 -15.09
N LEU A 221 29.01 11.78 -16.17
CA LEU A 221 29.32 10.57 -16.95
C LEU A 221 29.55 9.28 -16.13
N GLN A 222 28.99 9.19 -14.91
CA GLN A 222 29.08 7.98 -14.10
C GLN A 222 28.01 6.95 -14.54
N PRO A 223 28.38 5.64 -14.65
CA PRO A 223 27.44 4.60 -15.02
C PRO A 223 26.25 4.60 -14.04
N ARG A 224 25.03 4.75 -14.55
CA ARG A 224 23.84 4.50 -13.76
C ARG A 224 23.82 3.02 -13.38
N ALA A 225 23.54 2.69 -12.11
CA ALA A 225 23.18 1.32 -11.75
C ALA A 225 22.06 0.85 -12.68
N GLY A 226 22.36 -0.07 -13.58
CA GLY A 226 21.42 -0.52 -14.60
C GLY A 226 20.31 -1.37 -13.96
N LEU A 227 19.12 -1.35 -14.55
CA LEU A 227 18.04 -2.28 -14.15
C LEU A 227 18.53 -3.73 -14.17
N ARG A 228 19.37 -4.09 -15.15
CA ARG A 228 19.98 -5.40 -15.25
C ARG A 228 20.83 -5.72 -14.01
N ASP A 229 21.70 -4.79 -13.60
CA ASP A 229 22.60 -5.01 -12.44
C ASP A 229 21.78 -5.16 -11.15
N PHE A 230 20.71 -4.39 -11.01
CA PHE A 230 19.77 -4.51 -9.90
C PHE A 230 19.08 -5.88 -9.89
N LEU A 231 18.57 -6.35 -11.04
CA LEU A 231 17.82 -7.62 -11.16
C LEU A 231 18.74 -8.86 -11.24
N THR A 232 20.07 -8.71 -11.35
CA THR A 232 21.02 -9.83 -11.32
C THR A 232 21.79 -9.91 -10.00
N SER A 233 21.76 -8.89 -9.17
CA SER A 233 22.43 -8.88 -7.87
C SER A 233 21.73 -9.80 -6.88
N ARG A 234 22.46 -10.80 -6.35
CA ARG A 234 21.94 -11.73 -5.32
C ARG A 234 21.34 -11.00 -4.11
N ARG A 235 21.97 -9.90 -3.68
CA ARG A 235 21.49 -9.09 -2.56
C ARG A 235 20.10 -8.53 -2.86
N TRP A 236 19.95 -7.87 -4.01
CA TRP A 236 18.68 -7.23 -4.36
C TRP A 236 17.60 -8.24 -4.70
N LEU A 237 17.95 -9.38 -5.28
CA LEU A 237 16.98 -10.47 -5.50
C LEU A 237 16.44 -11.04 -4.18
N ILE A 238 17.28 -11.24 -3.17
CA ILE A 238 16.83 -11.70 -1.84
C ILE A 238 15.95 -10.63 -1.18
N THR A 239 16.35 -9.35 -1.26
CA THR A 239 15.54 -8.24 -0.74
C THR A 239 14.19 -8.16 -1.44
N LEU A 240 14.15 -8.27 -2.77
CA LEU A 240 12.90 -8.31 -3.56
C LEU A 240 12.05 -9.53 -3.21
N ALA A 241 12.65 -10.71 -3.08
CA ALA A 241 11.90 -11.92 -2.68
C ALA A 241 11.24 -11.72 -1.31
N GLY A 242 11.95 -11.11 -0.35
CA GLY A 242 11.40 -10.80 0.96
C GLY A 242 10.29 -9.73 0.92
N THR A 243 10.55 -8.58 0.30
CA THR A 243 9.57 -7.47 0.29
C THR A 243 8.36 -7.79 -0.60
N ALA A 244 8.59 -8.23 -1.82
CA ALA A 244 7.52 -8.57 -2.77
C ALA A 244 6.73 -9.81 -2.32
N GLY A 245 7.43 -10.83 -1.81
CA GLY A 245 6.78 -12.05 -1.34
C GLY A 245 5.94 -11.82 -0.08
N CYS A 246 6.44 -11.09 0.92
CA CYS A 246 5.65 -10.74 2.10
C CYS A 246 4.42 -9.90 1.71
N TRP A 247 4.58 -8.96 0.77
CA TRP A 247 3.47 -8.14 0.30
C TRP A 247 2.45 -8.95 -0.49
N PHE A 248 2.90 -9.88 -1.34
CA PHE A 248 2.01 -10.82 -2.03
C PHE A 248 1.16 -11.65 -1.05
N LEU A 249 1.80 -12.26 -0.05
CA LEU A 249 1.14 -13.11 0.93
C LEU A 249 0.16 -12.31 1.81
N LEU A 250 0.56 -11.09 2.19
CA LEU A 250 -0.33 -10.19 2.89
C LEU A 250 -1.54 -9.80 2.05
N ASP A 251 -1.31 -9.28 0.84
CA ASP A 251 -2.38 -8.74 0.01
C ASP A 251 -3.34 -9.85 -0.44
N TYR A 252 -2.87 -11.06 -0.67
CA TYR A 252 -3.73 -12.22 -0.89
C TYR A 252 -4.69 -12.43 0.29
N ALA A 253 -4.16 -12.47 1.52
CA ALA A 253 -4.96 -12.66 2.73
C ALA A 253 -5.87 -11.46 3.00
N TYR A 254 -5.33 -10.25 2.94
CA TYR A 254 -6.02 -9.02 3.32
C TYR A 254 -7.12 -8.64 2.33
N TYR A 255 -6.79 -8.46 1.05
CA TYR A 255 -7.79 -8.04 0.05
C TYR A 255 -8.81 -9.14 -0.24
N GLY A 256 -8.39 -10.41 -0.27
CA GLY A 256 -9.28 -11.55 -0.42
C GLY A 256 -10.40 -11.53 0.62
N ASN A 257 -10.06 -11.31 1.88
CA ASN A 257 -11.04 -11.24 2.97
C ASN A 257 -11.78 -9.89 3.01
N THR A 258 -11.07 -8.75 2.85
CA THR A 258 -11.66 -7.40 3.03
C THR A 258 -12.69 -7.08 1.96
N ILE A 259 -12.38 -7.31 0.68
CA ILE A 259 -13.32 -7.07 -0.43
C ILE A 259 -14.46 -8.08 -0.38
N SER A 260 -14.19 -9.31 0.07
CA SER A 260 -15.22 -10.33 0.25
C SER A 260 -15.99 -10.25 1.58
N THR A 261 -15.70 -9.27 2.45
CA THR A 261 -16.42 -9.12 3.74
C THR A 261 -17.95 -9.09 3.60
N PRO A 262 -18.57 -8.42 2.60
CA PRO A 262 -20.02 -8.51 2.41
C PRO A 262 -20.51 -9.93 2.16
N GLN A 263 -19.74 -10.74 1.43
CA GLN A 263 -20.05 -12.17 1.18
C GLN A 263 -19.87 -12.99 2.46
N ILE A 264 -18.77 -12.78 3.20
CA ILE A 264 -18.51 -13.43 4.49
C ILE A 264 -19.66 -13.15 5.47
N LEU A 265 -20.04 -11.89 5.62
CA LEU A 265 -21.14 -11.49 6.50
C LEU A 265 -22.49 -12.07 6.05
N SER A 266 -22.68 -12.30 4.75
CA SER A 266 -23.87 -12.96 4.23
C SER A 266 -23.93 -14.44 4.59
N LEU A 267 -22.78 -15.10 4.72
CA LEU A 267 -22.70 -16.51 5.17
C LEU A 267 -22.93 -16.66 6.67
N ILE A 268 -22.39 -15.72 7.47
CA ILE A 268 -22.47 -15.79 8.95
C ILE A 268 -23.79 -15.24 9.46
N SER A 269 -24.37 -14.26 8.78
CA SER A 269 -25.62 -13.59 9.15
C SER A 269 -26.55 -13.48 7.94
N PRO A 270 -27.11 -14.60 7.45
CA PRO A 270 -27.88 -14.65 6.20
C PRO A 270 -29.15 -13.80 6.24
N HIS A 271 -29.77 -13.68 7.42
CA HIS A 271 -31.02 -12.92 7.62
C HIS A 271 -30.81 -11.41 7.85
N ALA A 272 -29.56 -10.95 8.01
CA ALA A 272 -29.27 -9.54 8.20
C ALA A 272 -29.53 -8.73 6.92
N SER A 273 -30.07 -7.51 7.09
CA SER A 273 -30.25 -6.57 5.98
C SER A 273 -28.92 -6.13 5.37
N THR A 274 -28.94 -5.62 4.14
CA THR A 274 -27.73 -5.04 3.50
C THR A 274 -27.14 -3.93 4.34
N MET A 275 -27.98 -3.05 4.91
CA MET A 275 -27.51 -1.98 5.82
C MET A 275 -26.83 -2.53 7.07
N THR A 276 -27.39 -3.57 7.70
CA THR A 276 -26.77 -4.23 8.86
C THR A 276 -25.39 -4.79 8.50
N LYS A 277 -25.25 -5.44 7.35
CA LYS A 277 -23.94 -5.99 6.90
C LYS A 277 -22.91 -4.89 6.67
N ILE A 278 -23.29 -3.77 6.05
CA ILE A 278 -22.42 -2.60 5.85
C ILE A 278 -22.05 -1.99 7.22
N ALA A 279 -22.99 -1.89 8.15
CA ALA A 279 -22.72 -1.37 9.49
C ALA A 279 -21.76 -2.28 10.29
N LEU A 280 -21.88 -3.61 10.18
CA LEU A 280 -20.96 -4.55 10.80
C LEU A 280 -19.55 -4.44 10.19
N GLN A 281 -19.45 -4.30 8.87
CA GLN A 281 -18.15 -4.04 8.20
C GLN A 281 -17.54 -2.73 8.68
N LEU A 282 -18.31 -1.66 8.76
CA LEU A 282 -17.86 -0.38 9.29
C LEU A 282 -17.39 -0.51 10.75
N ALA A 283 -18.12 -1.26 11.59
CA ALA A 283 -17.73 -1.49 12.98
C ALA A 283 -16.35 -2.20 13.08
N ILE A 284 -16.11 -3.23 12.26
CA ILE A 284 -14.79 -3.89 12.20
C ILE A 284 -13.68 -2.87 11.85
N PHE A 285 -13.91 -2.03 10.85
CA PHE A 285 -12.89 -1.07 10.42
C PHE A 285 -12.62 -0.01 11.50
N VAL A 286 -13.67 0.56 12.10
CA VAL A 286 -13.54 1.58 13.15
C VAL A 286 -12.92 1.02 14.43
N MET A 287 -13.36 -0.15 14.87
CA MET A 287 -12.96 -0.72 16.16
C MET A 287 -11.65 -1.52 16.11
N ALA A 288 -11.26 -2.01 14.96
CA ALA A 288 -10.06 -2.85 14.82
C ALA A 288 -9.03 -2.23 13.86
N ALA A 289 -9.37 -1.90 12.61
CA ALA A 289 -8.40 -1.42 11.65
C ALA A 289 -7.81 -0.06 12.06
N VAL A 290 -8.63 0.92 12.42
CA VAL A 290 -8.16 2.27 12.81
C VAL A 290 -7.21 2.24 14.00
N PRO A 291 -7.52 1.59 15.13
CA PRO A 291 -6.58 1.46 16.24
C PRO A 291 -5.30 0.70 15.85
N GLY A 292 -5.39 -0.30 14.96
CA GLY A 292 -4.23 -1.00 14.40
C GLY A 292 -3.26 -0.05 13.69
N TYR A 293 -3.76 0.76 12.75
CA TYR A 293 -2.98 1.80 12.07
C TYR A 293 -2.37 2.81 13.05
N ALA A 294 -3.19 3.33 13.96
CA ALA A 294 -2.74 4.33 14.93
C ALA A 294 -1.59 3.80 15.80
N LEU A 295 -1.71 2.58 16.30
CA LEU A 295 -0.67 1.94 17.10
C LEU A 295 0.58 1.61 16.26
N ALA A 296 0.41 1.16 15.02
CA ALA A 296 1.53 0.95 14.10
C ALA A 296 2.36 2.22 13.92
N ILE A 297 1.72 3.34 13.55
CA ILE A 297 2.38 4.65 13.35
C ILE A 297 3.12 5.08 14.63
N ALA A 298 2.53 4.86 15.80
CA ALA A 298 3.14 5.23 17.08
C ALA A 298 4.35 4.37 17.49
N ARG A 299 4.42 3.13 16.99
CA ARG A 299 5.40 2.13 17.45
C ARG A 299 6.43 1.74 16.38
N LEU A 300 6.21 2.08 15.11
CA LEU A 300 6.98 1.61 13.95
C LEU A 300 8.49 1.84 14.13
N ASP A 301 8.92 3.08 14.37
CA ASP A 301 10.34 3.42 14.52
C ASP A 301 10.95 2.94 15.84
N ARG A 302 10.11 2.67 16.88
CA ARG A 302 10.57 2.23 18.21
C ARG A 302 10.72 0.72 18.31
N MET A 303 9.74 -0.03 17.80
CA MET A 303 9.74 -1.50 17.84
C MET A 303 10.57 -2.12 16.73
N GLY A 304 10.71 -1.40 15.61
CA GLY A 304 11.31 -1.89 14.38
C GLY A 304 10.27 -2.52 13.45
N HIS A 305 10.49 -2.32 12.17
CA HIS A 305 9.55 -2.69 11.10
C HIS A 305 9.39 -4.22 10.99
N ARG A 306 10.51 -4.94 11.05
CA ARG A 306 10.52 -6.42 10.99
C ARG A 306 9.77 -7.06 12.15
N ARG A 307 9.91 -6.52 13.39
CA ARG A 307 9.21 -7.06 14.56
C ARG A 307 7.72 -6.86 14.47
N LEU A 308 7.26 -5.67 14.02
CA LEU A 308 5.85 -5.41 13.79
C LEU A 308 5.27 -6.39 12.75
N GLN A 309 5.97 -6.59 11.64
CA GLN A 309 5.54 -7.50 10.58
C GLN A 309 5.40 -8.94 11.09
N LEU A 310 6.40 -9.44 11.82
CA LEU A 310 6.35 -10.77 12.43
C LEU A 310 5.18 -10.92 13.39
N THR A 311 4.99 -9.95 14.30
CA THR A 311 3.88 -9.97 15.27
C THR A 311 2.53 -10.00 14.55
N GLY A 312 2.34 -9.14 13.55
CA GLY A 312 1.09 -9.08 12.80
C GLY A 312 0.79 -10.38 12.07
N PHE A 313 1.72 -10.91 11.29
CA PHE A 313 1.54 -12.19 10.59
C PHE A 313 1.28 -13.37 11.55
N ALA A 314 1.98 -13.43 12.68
CA ALA A 314 1.77 -14.49 13.67
C ALA A 314 0.35 -14.47 14.24
N VAL A 315 -0.15 -13.28 14.63
CA VAL A 315 -1.50 -13.15 15.19
C VAL A 315 -2.56 -13.35 14.12
N MET A 316 -2.36 -12.86 12.88
CA MET A 316 -3.25 -13.16 11.75
C MET A 316 -3.39 -14.69 11.55
N ALA A 317 -2.26 -15.40 11.44
CA ALA A 317 -2.26 -16.84 11.27
C ALA A 317 -3.02 -17.55 12.39
N LEU A 318 -2.79 -17.13 13.65
CA LEU A 318 -3.48 -17.69 14.81
C LEU A 318 -4.99 -17.42 14.77
N CYS A 319 -5.42 -16.19 14.47
CA CYS A 319 -6.84 -15.84 14.39
C CYS A 319 -7.57 -16.65 13.32
N PHE A 320 -7.01 -16.72 12.11
CA PHE A 320 -7.62 -17.50 11.03
C PHE A 320 -7.60 -18.99 11.31
N LEU A 321 -6.57 -19.50 11.98
CA LEU A 321 -6.53 -20.89 12.45
C LEU A 321 -7.62 -21.17 13.49
N VAL A 322 -7.83 -20.27 14.46
CA VAL A 322 -8.89 -20.37 15.47
C VAL A 322 -10.26 -20.38 14.80
N ILE A 323 -10.53 -19.48 13.85
CA ILE A 323 -11.81 -19.44 13.12
C ILE A 323 -12.03 -20.76 12.35
N ALA A 324 -11.00 -21.31 11.74
CA ALA A 324 -11.10 -22.55 10.97
C ALA A 324 -11.21 -23.79 11.86
N ALA A 325 -10.48 -23.86 12.99
CA ALA A 325 -10.37 -25.06 13.82
C ALA A 325 -11.53 -25.19 14.82
N VAL A 326 -12.00 -24.08 15.40
CA VAL A 326 -13.03 -24.14 16.45
C VAL A 326 -14.41 -24.43 15.86
N PRO A 327 -15.08 -25.51 16.29
CA PRO A 327 -16.44 -25.83 15.84
C PRO A 327 -17.43 -24.72 16.15
N GLY A 328 -18.34 -24.41 15.20
CA GLY A 328 -19.36 -23.37 15.38
C GLY A 328 -18.86 -21.92 15.24
N MET A 329 -17.57 -21.67 15.10
CA MET A 329 -17.01 -20.31 14.98
C MET A 329 -17.58 -19.57 13.75
N THR A 330 -17.72 -20.26 12.62
CA THR A 330 -18.27 -19.66 11.37
C THR A 330 -19.80 -19.54 11.34
N THR A 331 -20.50 -19.97 12.38
CA THR A 331 -21.96 -19.85 12.51
C THR A 331 -22.39 -18.94 13.67
N ALA A 332 -21.44 -18.59 14.55
CA ALA A 332 -21.68 -17.71 15.69
C ALA A 332 -21.17 -16.29 15.38
N VAL A 333 -22.10 -15.37 15.12
CA VAL A 333 -21.79 -14.00 14.65
C VAL A 333 -20.80 -13.27 15.56
N VAL A 334 -21.09 -13.18 16.86
CA VAL A 334 -20.26 -12.39 17.80
C VAL A 334 -18.86 -12.97 17.99
N PRO A 335 -18.68 -14.26 18.29
CA PRO A 335 -17.33 -14.85 18.39
C PRO A 335 -16.52 -14.70 17.10
N PHE A 336 -17.16 -14.91 15.93
CA PHE A 336 -16.52 -14.70 14.65
C PHE A 336 -16.02 -13.26 14.50
N LEU A 337 -16.89 -12.27 14.71
CA LEU A 337 -16.55 -10.84 14.55
C LEU A 337 -15.44 -10.40 15.50
N LEU A 338 -15.40 -10.94 16.72
CA LEU A 338 -14.33 -10.64 17.68
C LEU A 338 -12.98 -11.15 17.18
N VAL A 339 -12.87 -12.43 16.81
CA VAL A 339 -11.58 -13.00 16.35
C VAL A 339 -11.19 -12.41 14.99
N TYR A 340 -12.17 -12.20 14.11
CA TYR A 340 -11.94 -11.55 12.81
C TYR A 340 -11.50 -10.09 12.97
N GLY A 341 -12.07 -9.34 13.93
CA GLY A 341 -11.65 -7.99 14.29
C GLY A 341 -10.21 -7.96 14.84
N VAL A 342 -9.84 -8.90 15.70
CA VAL A 342 -8.45 -9.03 16.19
C VAL A 342 -7.50 -9.28 15.02
N SER A 343 -7.86 -10.13 14.04
CA SER A 343 -7.04 -10.33 12.85
C SER A 343 -6.84 -9.03 12.06
N TYR A 344 -7.89 -8.20 11.89
CA TYR A 344 -7.79 -6.90 11.25
C TYR A 344 -6.87 -5.94 12.00
N PHE A 345 -7.03 -5.85 13.32
CA PHE A 345 -6.17 -5.00 14.14
C PHE A 345 -4.68 -5.33 13.92
N PHE A 346 -4.32 -6.61 13.99
CA PHE A 346 -2.94 -7.03 13.83
C PHE A 346 -2.45 -7.04 12.38
N THR A 347 -3.34 -7.14 11.41
CA THR A 347 -3.03 -6.89 9.99
C THR A 347 -2.53 -5.46 9.80
N GLU A 348 -3.27 -4.47 10.31
CA GLU A 348 -2.94 -3.05 10.17
C GLU A 348 -1.78 -2.63 11.07
N PHE A 349 -1.72 -3.17 12.29
CA PHE A 349 -0.60 -2.95 13.20
C PHE A 349 0.74 -3.48 12.67
N GLY A 350 0.71 -4.56 11.92
CA GLY A 350 1.88 -5.27 11.45
C GLY A 350 2.08 -5.21 9.93
N PRO A 351 1.78 -6.30 9.20
CA PRO A 351 2.23 -6.50 7.83
C PRO A 351 1.64 -5.48 6.85
N ASN A 352 0.40 -5.01 7.02
CA ASN A 352 -0.17 -4.04 6.08
C ASN A 352 0.61 -2.73 6.08
N MET A 353 1.04 -2.26 7.25
CA MET A 353 1.89 -1.09 7.40
C MET A 353 3.32 -1.35 6.89
N THR A 354 3.92 -2.47 7.30
CA THR A 354 5.36 -2.70 7.12
C THR A 354 5.73 -3.17 5.73
N THR A 355 4.87 -3.88 5.00
CA THR A 355 5.11 -4.26 3.59
C THR A 355 5.14 -3.05 2.67
N PHE A 356 4.52 -1.94 3.07
CA PHE A 356 4.61 -0.66 2.39
C PHE A 356 5.88 0.13 2.78
N VAL A 357 6.21 0.18 4.07
CA VAL A 357 7.33 0.98 4.57
C VAL A 357 8.68 0.37 4.18
N LEU A 358 8.88 -0.93 4.39
CA LEU A 358 10.16 -1.60 4.14
C LEU A 358 10.73 -1.38 2.72
N PRO A 359 9.97 -1.55 1.62
CA PRO A 359 10.50 -1.31 0.28
C PRO A 359 10.86 0.16 0.02
N SER A 360 10.26 1.11 0.75
CA SER A 360 10.62 2.53 0.62
C SER A 360 11.98 2.88 1.21
N GLU A 361 12.55 1.98 2.02
CA GLU A 361 13.80 2.17 2.76
C GLU A 361 14.94 1.25 2.30
N LEU A 362 14.62 0.04 1.84
CA LEU A 362 15.63 -1.01 1.62
C LEU A 362 16.41 -0.88 0.31
N TYR A 363 15.95 -0.06 -0.63
CA TYR A 363 16.56 0.04 -1.96
C TYR A 363 17.41 1.33 -2.16
N PRO A 364 18.45 1.28 -3.01
CA PRO A 364 19.24 2.47 -3.32
C PRO A 364 18.39 3.53 -4.04
N THR A 365 18.66 4.81 -3.81
CA THR A 365 17.87 5.95 -4.33
C THR A 365 17.61 5.88 -5.84
N ALA A 366 18.62 5.42 -6.62
CA ALA A 366 18.51 5.31 -8.09
C ALA A 366 17.50 4.24 -8.55
N MET A 367 17.19 3.25 -7.70
CA MET A 367 16.32 2.12 -8.01
C MET A 367 15.19 1.95 -6.98
N ARG A 368 15.02 2.92 -6.08
CA ARG A 368 14.09 2.80 -4.93
C ARG A 368 12.65 2.72 -5.38
N THR A 369 12.24 3.59 -6.30
CA THR A 369 10.87 3.56 -6.82
C THR A 369 10.62 2.32 -7.68
N THR A 370 11.63 1.85 -8.43
CA THR A 370 11.58 0.57 -9.15
C THR A 370 11.41 -0.61 -8.19
N GLY A 371 12.26 -0.72 -7.17
CA GLY A 371 12.20 -1.81 -6.19
C GLY A 371 10.89 -1.82 -5.40
N HIS A 372 10.43 -0.62 -4.97
CA HIS A 372 9.13 -0.47 -4.33
C HIS A 372 7.98 -0.84 -5.29
N GLY A 373 8.05 -0.38 -6.54
CA GLY A 373 7.03 -0.67 -7.57
C GLY A 373 6.92 -2.16 -7.90
N ILE A 374 8.04 -2.89 -7.97
CA ILE A 374 8.03 -4.34 -8.14
C ILE A 374 7.40 -5.01 -6.90
N SER A 375 7.77 -4.58 -5.69
CA SER A 375 7.22 -5.14 -4.46
C SER A 375 5.72 -4.89 -4.35
N ALA A 376 5.27 -3.66 -4.59
CA ALA A 376 3.85 -3.29 -4.58
C ALA A 376 3.06 -3.97 -5.71
N GLY A 377 3.63 -4.05 -6.90
CA GLY A 377 3.01 -4.74 -8.03
C GLY A 377 2.76 -6.22 -7.72
N ILE A 378 3.78 -6.94 -7.25
CA ILE A 378 3.64 -8.34 -6.84
C ILE A 378 2.64 -8.47 -5.69
N GLY A 379 2.61 -7.52 -4.75
CA GLY A 379 1.54 -7.42 -3.74
C GLY A 379 0.16 -7.35 -4.37
N LYS A 380 -0.06 -6.43 -5.35
CA LYS A 380 -1.35 -6.30 -6.04
C LYS A 380 -1.73 -7.53 -6.86
N LEU A 381 -0.74 -8.27 -7.37
CA LEU A 381 -1.00 -9.60 -7.97
C LEU A 381 -1.54 -10.58 -6.92
N GLY A 382 -0.99 -10.58 -5.70
CA GLY A 382 -1.51 -11.34 -4.56
C GLY A 382 -2.95 -10.95 -4.22
N ALA A 383 -3.23 -9.65 -4.13
CA ALA A 383 -4.57 -9.10 -3.93
C ALA A 383 -5.56 -9.56 -5.02
N PHE A 384 -5.17 -9.45 -6.29
CA PHE A 384 -5.97 -9.92 -7.42
C PHE A 384 -6.32 -11.42 -7.29
N ILE A 385 -5.32 -12.25 -7.03
CA ILE A 385 -5.52 -13.69 -6.90
C ILE A 385 -6.41 -14.02 -5.70
N GLY A 386 -6.18 -13.37 -4.55
CA GLY A 386 -6.99 -13.58 -3.35
C GLY A 386 -8.47 -13.22 -3.56
N VAL A 387 -8.75 -12.08 -4.17
CA VAL A 387 -10.13 -11.63 -4.44
C VAL A 387 -10.80 -12.47 -5.52
N PHE A 388 -10.07 -12.77 -6.60
CA PHE A 388 -10.61 -13.56 -7.74
C PHE A 388 -10.93 -14.98 -7.34
N LEU A 389 -10.06 -15.61 -6.55
CA LEU A 389 -10.24 -17.00 -6.12
C LEU A 389 -11.19 -17.17 -4.93
N PHE A 390 -11.47 -16.12 -4.16
CA PHE A 390 -12.28 -16.23 -2.94
C PHE A 390 -13.63 -16.93 -3.17
N PRO A 391 -14.46 -16.56 -4.17
CA PRO A 391 -15.73 -17.24 -4.41
C PRO A 391 -15.56 -18.72 -4.76
N VAL A 392 -14.53 -19.05 -5.54
CA VAL A 392 -14.23 -20.45 -5.95
C VAL A 392 -13.79 -21.28 -4.76
N LEU A 393 -12.88 -20.76 -3.95
CA LEU A 393 -12.40 -21.43 -2.74
C LEU A 393 -13.53 -21.62 -1.72
N ASN A 394 -14.36 -20.59 -1.55
CA ASN A 394 -15.49 -20.67 -0.64
C ASN A 394 -16.54 -21.69 -1.10
N SER A 395 -16.77 -21.84 -2.41
CA SER A 395 -17.72 -22.83 -2.93
C SER A 395 -17.19 -24.28 -2.82
N SER A 396 -15.86 -24.47 -2.94
CA SER A 396 -15.24 -25.81 -2.92
C SER A 396 -14.81 -26.25 -1.52
N LEU A 397 -14.26 -25.36 -0.70
CA LEU A 397 -13.70 -25.66 0.63
C LEU A 397 -14.59 -25.15 1.78
N GLY A 398 -15.61 -24.38 1.47
CA GLY A 398 -16.40 -23.64 2.45
C GLY A 398 -15.61 -22.51 3.11
N LEU A 399 -16.27 -21.70 3.94
CA LEU A 399 -15.65 -20.57 4.62
C LEU A 399 -14.48 -21.02 5.54
N ARG A 400 -14.65 -22.15 6.25
CA ARG A 400 -13.60 -22.69 7.14
C ARG A 400 -12.33 -23.06 6.38
N GLY A 401 -12.45 -23.75 5.25
CA GLY A 401 -11.30 -24.15 4.42
C GLY A 401 -10.60 -22.93 3.80
N THR A 402 -11.38 -21.94 3.35
CA THR A 402 -10.83 -20.70 2.79
C THR A 402 -10.05 -19.91 3.84
N LEU A 403 -10.56 -19.79 5.06
CA LEU A 403 -9.86 -19.11 6.16
C LEU A 403 -8.68 -19.91 6.70
N LEU A 404 -8.71 -21.25 6.64
CA LEU A 404 -7.53 -22.08 6.95
C LEU A 404 -6.39 -21.83 5.95
N LEU A 405 -6.70 -21.71 4.66
CA LEU A 405 -5.70 -21.31 3.65
C LEU A 405 -5.12 -19.92 3.95
N THR A 406 -5.96 -18.98 4.39
CA THR A 406 -5.49 -17.65 4.82
C THR A 406 -4.54 -17.75 6.03
N ALA A 407 -4.80 -18.67 6.99
CA ALA A 407 -3.89 -18.91 8.09
C ALA A 407 -2.52 -19.42 7.63
N VAL A 408 -2.50 -20.38 6.70
CA VAL A 408 -1.26 -20.93 6.12
C VAL A 408 -0.47 -19.84 5.40
N ILE A 409 -1.13 -19.03 4.58
CA ILE A 409 -0.52 -17.91 3.84
C ILE A 409 0.07 -16.87 4.81
N SER A 410 -0.63 -16.55 5.90
CA SER A 410 -0.11 -15.65 6.94
C SER A 410 1.11 -16.27 7.64
N GLY A 411 1.12 -17.57 7.90
CA GLY A 411 2.28 -18.30 8.44
C GLY A 411 3.50 -18.28 7.51
N LEU A 412 3.27 -18.41 6.19
CA LEU A 412 4.33 -18.24 5.20
C LEU A 412 4.87 -16.80 5.16
N GLY A 413 4.01 -15.78 5.33
CA GLY A 413 4.40 -14.39 5.46
C GLY A 413 5.29 -14.15 6.68
N PHE A 414 4.97 -14.76 7.82
CA PHE A 414 5.83 -14.76 9.01
C PHE A 414 7.21 -15.34 8.69
N ALA A 415 7.27 -16.54 8.11
CA ALA A 415 8.52 -17.22 7.78
C ALA A 415 9.37 -16.39 6.79
N LEU A 416 8.75 -15.83 5.75
CA LEU A 416 9.44 -15.04 4.75
C LEU A 416 9.94 -13.69 5.32
N THR A 417 9.27 -13.12 6.30
CA THR A 417 9.73 -11.91 6.99
C THR A 417 11.10 -12.09 7.64
N LEU A 418 11.48 -13.32 8.01
CA LEU A 418 12.77 -13.61 8.65
C LEU A 418 13.99 -13.29 7.76
N VAL A 419 13.83 -13.25 6.43
CA VAL A 419 14.93 -12.90 5.50
C VAL A 419 15.15 -11.39 5.36
N LEU A 420 14.22 -10.56 5.84
CA LEU A 420 14.31 -9.11 5.71
C LEU A 420 15.24 -8.50 6.78
N PRO A 421 16.09 -7.52 6.42
CA PRO A 421 16.83 -6.76 7.39
C PRO A 421 15.95 -5.75 8.12
N GLU A 422 16.39 -5.26 9.28
CA GLU A 422 15.75 -4.17 10.02
C GLU A 422 16.37 -2.83 9.61
N PRO A 423 15.60 -1.91 8.98
CA PRO A 423 16.12 -0.61 8.57
C PRO A 423 15.88 0.51 9.59
N ALA A 424 15.05 0.29 10.64
CA ALA A 424 14.68 1.34 11.58
C ALA A 424 15.90 1.99 12.24
N GLY A 425 15.95 3.32 12.24
CA GLY A 425 17.02 4.10 12.85
C GLY A 425 18.34 4.18 12.06
N ARG A 426 18.40 3.59 10.85
CA ARG A 426 19.57 3.65 9.96
C ARG A 426 19.36 4.66 8.84
N SER A 427 20.45 5.27 8.31
CA SER A 427 20.31 6.14 7.15
C SER A 427 20.00 5.34 5.88
N LEU A 428 19.36 5.99 4.89
CA LEU A 428 19.03 5.33 3.62
C LEU A 428 20.30 4.92 2.84
N ASP A 429 21.38 5.65 3.00
CA ASP A 429 22.64 5.37 2.33
C ASP A 429 23.39 4.19 2.99
N GLU A 430 23.38 4.11 4.33
CA GLU A 430 23.87 2.94 5.07
C GLU A 430 23.13 1.65 4.68
N ILE A 431 21.79 1.72 4.59
CA ILE A 431 20.96 0.57 4.20
C ILE A 431 21.30 0.14 2.76
N ALA A 432 21.51 1.10 1.86
CA ALA A 432 21.88 0.83 0.47
C ALA A 432 23.30 0.30 0.30
N GLY A 433 24.14 0.33 1.35
CA GLY A 433 25.55 -0.11 1.32
C GLY A 433 26.48 0.98 0.83
N GLY A 434 26.14 2.25 1.04
CA GLY A 434 27.06 3.39 0.90
C GLY A 434 28.18 3.34 1.96
N PRO A 435 29.25 4.14 1.81
CA PRO A 435 30.31 4.24 2.80
C PRO A 435 29.71 4.63 4.15
N THR A 436 30.09 3.88 5.18
CA THR A 436 29.72 4.22 6.57
C THR A 436 30.57 5.41 7.01
N ASP A 437 30.07 6.24 7.95
CA ASP A 437 30.83 7.36 8.53
C ASP A 437 32.22 6.96 9.09
N THR A 438 32.43 5.67 9.33
CA THR A 438 33.73 5.11 9.74
C THR A 438 34.73 5.04 8.61
N ASP A 439 34.33 5.01 7.34
CA ASP A 439 35.22 4.98 6.16
C ASP A 439 35.66 6.39 5.72
N THR A 440 35.04 7.44 6.24
CA THR A 440 35.35 8.84 5.92
C THR A 440 36.41 9.47 6.82
N ARG A 441 37.07 8.69 7.68
CA ARG A 441 38.29 9.23 8.36
C ARG A 441 39.31 9.67 7.29
N PRO A 442 39.77 10.93 7.32
CA PRO A 442 40.74 11.40 6.36
C PRO A 442 41.96 10.45 6.45
N GLN A 443 42.26 9.77 5.36
CA GLN A 443 43.55 9.05 5.29
C GLN A 443 44.64 10.06 5.57
N PRO A 444 45.63 9.76 6.44
CA PRO A 444 46.70 10.68 6.71
C PRO A 444 47.44 10.95 5.39
N VAL A 445 47.49 12.23 5.05
CA VAL A 445 48.23 12.73 3.87
C VAL A 445 49.65 12.17 3.94
N ARG A 446 49.99 11.19 3.11
CA ARG A 446 51.36 10.72 2.95
C ARG A 446 52.16 11.91 2.47
N ARG A 447 52.89 12.57 3.39
CA ARG A 447 53.92 13.55 3.05
C ARG A 447 54.91 12.83 2.15
N ARG A 448 54.99 13.24 0.87
CA ARG A 448 56.10 12.85 0.01
C ARG A 448 57.35 13.37 0.67
N ALA A 449 58.30 12.46 0.94
CA ALA A 449 59.65 12.85 1.35
C ALA A 449 60.29 13.70 0.26
N PRO A 450 61.03 14.77 0.60
CA PRO A 450 61.77 15.52 -0.41
C PRO A 450 62.83 14.60 -1.03
N ALA A 451 62.90 14.61 -2.37
CA ALA A 451 63.94 13.94 -3.10
C ALA A 451 65.28 14.60 -2.76
N ALA A 452 66.26 13.78 -2.35
CA ALA A 452 67.60 14.16 -2.16
C ALA A 452 68.36 14.21 -3.50
#